data_23c58c32ff890d6b3270c226cb534722
#
_entry.id   23c58c32ff890d6b3270c226cb534722
#
_cell.length_a   1.000
_cell.length_b   1.000
_cell.length_c   1.000
_cell.angle_alpha   90.00
_cell.angle_beta   90.00
_cell.angle_gamma   90.00
#
_symmetry.space_group_name_H-M   'P 1'
#
loop_
_entity.id
_entity.type
_entity.pdbx_description
1 polymer ?
#
loop_
_entity_poly.entity_id
_entity_poly.type
_entity_poly.pdbx_seq_one_letter_code
_entity_poly.pdbx_strand_id
1 'polypeptide(L)'
;MRAAPFAAAAMLLLAAAVPARADAVADIARQLDTHSVVQIGELHRSLQIHTFLQQMLRDPRFVCRVDDVAVEFGNSRLQKLADAYTSGGALSETQIASMYRETSVPLTWNTPVYRAVYDTVRDINAKHLCPHRVRLVLADAPLDWSKVGTAKDLEPFADRDTAMADTMEREVIARHHHALLITGEFHAEKKTNDEADGLRTAQTIERRHPGALFSIVTVPSPAAAEALHMGPAPSFKAARGSDIEHVSFAMTKPGWTASQPPAPKSFTIGEVVDGILYVGGDSSLFPSPQIYLDPVYAKELRRRAAIIRAMTGQDFVAVVDDLVKEGRDQDALANPPPVPH
;
A
#
# COMPACT_ATOMS: atom_id res chain seq x y z
N MET A 1 51.82 45.65 49.35
CA MET A 1 51.27 44.36 48.83
C MET A 1 49.97 44.63 48.14
N ARG A 2 49.94 44.59 46.80
CA ARG A 2 48.67 44.82 45.97
C ARG A 2 48.15 43.48 45.51
N ALA A 3 46.93 43.16 45.88
CA ALA A 3 46.23 41.98 45.42
C ALA A 3 45.63 42.24 44.02
N ALA A 4 45.88 41.33 43.05
CA ALA A 4 45.29 41.34 41.72
C ALA A 4 43.97 40.53 41.72
N PRO A 5 42.94 40.97 41.02
CA PRO A 5 41.69 40.20 40.90
C PRO A 5 41.83 39.13 39.81
N PHE A 6 41.47 37.89 40.14
CA PHE A 6 41.23 36.81 39.16
C PHE A 6 39.91 37.04 38.48
N ALA A 7 39.92 37.26 37.14
CA ALA A 7 38.74 37.23 36.31
C ALA A 7 38.47 35.78 35.90
N ALA A 8 37.35 35.22 36.38
CA ALA A 8 36.83 33.90 35.93
C ALA A 8 36.11 34.12 34.62
N ALA A 9 36.64 33.61 33.51
CA ALA A 9 36.00 33.54 32.23
C ALA A 9 34.97 32.36 32.22
N ALA A 10 33.69 32.69 32.25
CA ALA A 10 32.62 31.72 32.07
C ALA A 10 32.53 31.34 30.57
N MET A 11 32.94 30.13 30.23
CA MET A 11 32.81 29.56 28.90
C MET A 11 31.33 29.08 28.72
N LEU A 12 30.50 29.84 28.01
CA LEU A 12 29.19 29.38 27.57
C LEU A 12 29.39 28.31 26.48
N LEU A 13 29.15 27.05 26.83
CA LEU A 13 28.98 25.96 25.87
C LEU A 13 27.63 26.17 25.17
N LEU A 14 27.62 26.73 23.96
CA LEU A 14 26.49 26.62 23.05
C LEU A 14 26.41 25.15 22.63
N ALA A 15 25.48 24.38 23.23
CA ALA A 15 25.05 23.11 22.71
C ALA A 15 24.33 23.38 21.36
N ALA A 16 25.03 23.12 20.27
CA ALA A 16 24.39 23.11 18.96
C ALA A 16 23.25 22.04 19.00
N ALA A 17 21.99 22.50 18.96
CA ALA A 17 20.87 21.60 18.82
C ALA A 17 21.04 20.87 17.48
N VAL A 18 21.44 19.61 17.52
CA VAL A 18 21.38 18.73 16.34
C VAL A 18 19.91 18.71 15.91
N PRO A 19 19.56 19.10 14.68
CA PRO A 19 18.17 19.05 14.23
C PRO A 19 17.68 17.61 14.40
N ALA A 20 16.61 17.44 15.17
CA ALA A 20 15.98 16.14 15.33
C ALA A 20 15.67 15.59 13.93
N ARG A 21 16.26 14.45 13.60
CA ARG A 21 16.01 13.78 12.31
C ARG A 21 14.50 13.53 12.24
N ALA A 22 13.84 13.99 11.19
CA ALA A 22 12.43 13.73 10.99
C ALA A 22 12.17 12.22 11.05
N ASP A 23 11.29 11.81 11.95
CA ASP A 23 10.94 10.40 12.16
C ASP A 23 9.58 10.16 11.47
N ALA A 24 9.64 9.73 10.21
CA ALA A 24 8.45 9.51 9.38
C ALA A 24 7.42 8.58 10.06
N VAL A 25 7.88 7.54 10.79
CA VAL A 25 6.99 6.62 11.50
C VAL A 25 6.25 7.33 12.63
N ALA A 26 6.96 8.09 13.46
CA ALA A 26 6.34 8.85 14.56
C ALA A 26 5.42 9.96 14.04
N ASP A 27 5.80 10.61 12.94
CA ASP A 27 5.00 11.68 12.32
C ASP A 27 3.69 11.14 11.74
N ILE A 28 3.73 9.98 11.08
CA ILE A 28 2.54 9.28 10.57
C ILE A 28 1.70 8.74 11.74
N ALA A 29 2.32 8.20 12.78
CA ALA A 29 1.62 7.69 13.96
C ALA A 29 0.78 8.78 14.67
N ARG A 30 1.27 10.04 14.69
CA ARG A 30 0.52 11.17 15.27
C ARG A 30 -0.78 11.48 14.53
N GLN A 31 -0.91 11.10 13.27
CA GLN A 31 -2.16 11.33 12.53
C GLN A 31 -3.32 10.52 13.10
N LEU A 32 -3.03 9.40 13.77
CA LEU A 32 -4.04 8.62 14.50
C LEU A 32 -4.56 9.30 15.79
N ASP A 33 -4.00 10.45 16.20
CA ASP A 33 -4.53 11.22 17.33
C ASP A 33 -5.87 11.89 16.98
N THR A 34 -6.12 12.13 15.69
CA THR A 34 -7.28 12.88 15.19
C THR A 34 -8.05 12.16 14.09
N HIS A 35 -7.51 11.08 13.53
CA HIS A 35 -8.13 10.32 12.45
C HIS A 35 -8.22 8.83 12.81
N SER A 36 -9.34 8.19 12.48
CA SER A 36 -9.50 6.74 12.69
C SER A 36 -8.70 5.91 11.68
N VAL A 37 -8.44 6.45 10.50
CA VAL A 37 -7.76 5.75 9.41
C VAL A 37 -6.59 6.57 8.90
N VAL A 38 -5.41 5.97 8.83
CA VAL A 38 -4.30 6.46 8.01
C VAL A 38 -4.25 5.59 6.76
N GLN A 39 -4.46 6.19 5.60
CA GLN A 39 -4.34 5.51 4.30
C GLN A 39 -2.99 5.85 3.66
N ILE A 40 -2.25 4.82 3.24
CA ILE A 40 -1.04 4.99 2.45
C ILE A 40 -1.29 4.41 1.06
N GLY A 41 -1.30 5.32 0.07
CA GLY A 41 -1.30 4.98 -1.34
C GLY A 41 0.10 4.59 -1.80
N GLU A 42 0.25 3.38 -2.32
CA GLU A 42 1.52 2.81 -2.75
C GLU A 42 1.60 2.72 -4.27
N LEU A 43 2.81 2.80 -4.82
CA LEU A 43 3.09 2.35 -6.18
C LEU A 43 3.17 0.83 -6.16
N HIS A 44 2.34 0.19 -6.98
CA HIS A 44 2.23 -1.27 -6.99
C HIS A 44 3.59 -1.94 -7.19
N ARG A 45 3.88 -2.94 -6.33
CA ARG A 45 5.11 -3.74 -6.34
C ARG A 45 6.36 -2.99 -5.91
N SER A 46 6.28 -1.75 -5.46
CA SER A 46 7.44 -0.98 -5.02
C SER A 46 8.11 -1.63 -3.80
N LEU A 47 9.38 -2.00 -3.96
CA LEU A 47 10.17 -2.63 -2.89
C LEU A 47 10.40 -1.66 -1.73
N GLN A 48 10.66 -0.38 -2.04
CA GLN A 48 11.01 0.62 -1.04
C GLN A 48 9.82 0.92 -0.13
N ILE A 49 8.63 1.18 -0.70
CA ILE A 49 7.46 1.47 0.13
C ILE A 49 7.06 0.25 0.97
N HIS A 50 7.09 -0.97 0.40
CA HIS A 50 6.76 -2.16 1.18
C HIS A 50 7.80 -2.49 2.25
N THR A 51 9.09 -2.15 2.04
CA THR A 51 10.11 -2.22 3.08
C THR A 51 9.80 -1.25 4.21
N PHE A 52 9.45 0.00 3.88
CA PHE A 52 9.06 0.99 4.88
C PHE A 52 7.80 0.57 5.64
N LEU A 53 6.75 0.10 4.95
CA LEU A 53 5.52 -0.39 5.58
C LEU A 53 5.79 -1.52 6.58
N GLN A 54 6.67 -2.47 6.24
CA GLN A 54 7.05 -3.54 7.16
C GLN A 54 7.86 -3.03 8.36
N GLN A 55 8.71 -2.01 8.17
CA GLN A 55 9.44 -1.37 9.27
C GLN A 55 8.46 -0.62 10.19
N MET A 56 7.54 0.15 9.62
CA MET A 56 6.52 0.89 10.36
C MET A 56 5.60 -0.05 11.15
N LEU A 57 5.17 -1.17 10.54
CA LEU A 57 4.36 -2.18 11.21
C LEU A 57 5.11 -2.91 12.34
N ARG A 58 6.44 -2.96 12.32
CA ARG A 58 7.25 -3.53 13.41
C ARG A 58 7.64 -2.50 14.47
N ASP A 59 7.31 -1.24 14.28
CA ASP A 59 7.55 -0.18 15.27
C ASP A 59 6.35 -0.07 16.22
N PRO A 60 6.51 -0.37 17.52
CA PRO A 60 5.42 -0.31 18.50
C PRO A 60 4.77 1.06 18.60
N ARG A 61 5.52 2.15 18.31
CA ARG A 61 4.98 3.52 18.34
C ARG A 61 3.88 3.75 17.32
N PHE A 62 3.86 2.96 16.23
CA PHE A 62 2.82 2.98 15.22
C PHE A 62 1.84 1.81 15.41
N VAL A 63 2.34 0.56 15.34
CA VAL A 63 1.46 -0.61 15.22
C VAL A 63 0.58 -0.84 16.45
N CYS A 64 1.04 -0.45 17.64
CA CYS A 64 0.21 -0.58 18.83
C CYS A 64 -0.84 0.53 18.98
N ARG A 65 -0.95 1.41 18.00
CA ARG A 65 -2.00 2.43 17.91
C ARG A 65 -3.10 2.06 16.92
N VAL A 66 -2.93 1.00 16.14
CA VAL A 66 -3.93 0.49 15.21
C VAL A 66 -4.47 -0.85 15.68
N ASP A 67 -5.76 -1.04 15.51
CA ASP A 67 -6.46 -2.31 15.72
C ASP A 67 -6.41 -3.17 14.45
N ASP A 68 -6.40 -2.52 13.29
CA ASP A 68 -6.54 -3.15 11.99
C ASP A 68 -5.46 -2.67 11.00
N VAL A 69 -4.93 -3.63 10.23
CA VAL A 69 -4.18 -3.36 8.99
C VAL A 69 -5.06 -3.81 7.84
N ALA A 70 -5.64 -2.85 7.13
CA ALA A 70 -6.52 -3.09 6.00
C ALA A 70 -5.74 -3.01 4.68
N VAL A 71 -6.04 -3.89 3.74
CA VAL A 71 -5.29 -4.00 2.48
C VAL A 71 -6.20 -4.15 1.27
N GLU A 72 -5.88 -3.43 0.19
CA GLU A 72 -6.51 -3.59 -1.11
C GLU A 72 -6.23 -4.98 -1.72
N PHE A 73 -5.04 -5.51 -1.50
CA PHE A 73 -4.60 -6.82 -1.99
C PHE A 73 -5.18 -7.97 -1.16
N GLY A 74 -6.50 -7.95 -0.95
CA GLY A 74 -7.18 -8.95 -0.15
C GLY A 74 -8.68 -9.00 -0.40
N ASN A 75 -9.17 -10.16 -0.85
CA ASN A 75 -10.59 -10.40 -1.08
C ASN A 75 -11.35 -10.54 0.23
N SER A 76 -12.26 -9.60 0.51
CA SER A 76 -13.01 -9.54 1.79
C SER A 76 -13.87 -10.78 2.07
N ARG A 77 -14.27 -11.54 1.06
CA ARG A 77 -14.95 -12.84 1.21
C ARG A 77 -14.12 -13.84 2.01
N LEU A 78 -12.80 -13.70 1.97
CA LEU A 78 -11.85 -14.61 2.62
C LEU A 78 -11.38 -14.11 3.99
N GLN A 79 -12.06 -13.12 4.59
CA GLN A 79 -11.68 -12.54 5.88
C GLN A 79 -11.44 -13.61 6.98
N LYS A 80 -12.24 -14.67 7.02
CA LYS A 80 -12.06 -15.76 8.00
C LYS A 80 -10.69 -16.47 7.87
N LEU A 81 -10.12 -16.55 6.66
CA LEU A 81 -8.78 -17.09 6.47
C LEU A 81 -7.72 -16.13 7.02
N ALA A 82 -7.88 -14.83 6.78
CA ALA A 82 -6.99 -13.82 7.33
C ALA A 82 -6.99 -13.81 8.86
N ASP A 83 -8.18 -13.89 9.47
CA ASP A 83 -8.33 -13.97 10.93
C ASP A 83 -7.66 -15.25 11.48
N ALA A 84 -7.86 -16.40 10.85
CA ALA A 84 -7.21 -17.65 11.24
C ALA A 84 -5.69 -17.55 11.08
N TYR A 85 -5.20 -17.00 9.94
CA TYR A 85 -3.78 -16.87 9.66
C TYR A 85 -3.07 -15.99 10.69
N THR A 86 -3.58 -14.80 10.94
CA THR A 86 -2.97 -13.84 11.86
C THR A 86 -3.13 -14.23 13.34
N SER A 87 -4.04 -15.17 13.62
CA SER A 87 -4.18 -15.80 14.96
C SER A 87 -3.26 -17.01 15.18
N GLY A 88 -2.39 -17.35 14.23
CA GLY A 88 -1.46 -18.47 14.35
C GLY A 88 -1.98 -19.77 13.76
N GLY A 89 -3.17 -19.79 13.14
CA GLY A 89 -3.72 -20.97 12.47
C GLY A 89 -2.80 -21.50 11.37
N ALA A 90 -2.79 -22.82 11.22
CA ALA A 90 -2.06 -23.49 10.14
C ALA A 90 -2.91 -23.45 8.87
N LEU A 91 -2.46 -22.69 7.88
CA LEU A 91 -3.05 -22.64 6.55
C LEU A 91 -2.07 -23.18 5.51
N SER A 92 -2.58 -23.84 4.47
CA SER A 92 -1.77 -24.21 3.32
C SER A 92 -1.35 -22.96 2.52
N GLU A 93 -0.26 -23.05 1.77
CA GLU A 93 0.19 -21.97 0.88
C GLU A 93 -0.90 -21.58 -0.13
N THR A 94 -1.69 -22.54 -0.62
CA THR A 94 -2.83 -22.27 -1.50
C THR A 94 -3.91 -21.44 -0.81
N GLN A 95 -4.23 -21.72 0.46
CA GLN A 95 -5.20 -20.94 1.22
C GLN A 95 -4.71 -19.52 1.48
N ILE A 96 -3.42 -19.37 1.80
CA ILE A 96 -2.83 -18.05 2.00
C ILE A 96 -2.82 -17.27 0.68
N ALA A 97 -2.38 -17.90 -0.40
CA ALA A 97 -2.35 -17.28 -1.72
C ALA A 97 -3.75 -16.90 -2.22
N SER A 98 -4.80 -17.66 -1.90
CA SER A 98 -6.16 -17.33 -2.31
C SER A 98 -6.60 -15.95 -1.79
N MET A 99 -6.16 -15.52 -0.60
CA MET A 99 -6.56 -14.25 -0.01
C MET A 99 -6.22 -13.06 -0.93
N TYR A 100 -5.07 -13.09 -1.62
CA TYR A 100 -4.64 -12.02 -2.53
C TYR A 100 -4.80 -12.36 -4.03
N ARG A 101 -4.97 -13.65 -4.40
CA ARG A 101 -5.18 -14.08 -5.79
C ARG A 101 -6.63 -14.07 -6.23
N GLU A 102 -7.59 -14.13 -5.29
CA GLU A 102 -9.03 -14.19 -5.58
C GLU A 102 -9.66 -12.80 -5.75
N THR A 103 -8.87 -11.74 -5.97
CA THR A 103 -9.35 -10.38 -6.26
C THR A 103 -9.75 -10.23 -7.73
N SER A 104 -10.36 -9.10 -8.08
CA SER A 104 -10.73 -8.78 -9.47
C SER A 104 -9.53 -8.41 -10.36
N VAL A 105 -8.33 -8.24 -9.78
CA VAL A 105 -7.07 -7.93 -10.47
C VAL A 105 -6.04 -9.06 -10.27
N PRO A 106 -6.26 -10.24 -10.87
CA PRO A 106 -5.64 -11.50 -10.46
C PRO A 106 -4.12 -11.60 -10.70
N LEU A 107 -3.51 -10.70 -11.48
CA LEU A 107 -2.06 -10.70 -11.75
C LEU A 107 -1.28 -9.71 -10.90
N THR A 108 -1.94 -8.75 -10.27
CA THR A 108 -1.30 -7.61 -9.61
C THR A 108 -0.59 -8.02 -8.32
N TRP A 109 -1.19 -8.90 -7.52
CA TRP A 109 -0.80 -9.16 -6.13
C TRP A 109 0.12 -10.38 -5.92
N ASN A 110 0.67 -10.94 -6.99
CA ASN A 110 1.50 -12.15 -6.91
C ASN A 110 2.93 -11.91 -6.41
N THR A 111 3.33 -10.67 -6.17
CA THR A 111 4.68 -10.36 -5.69
C THR A 111 4.85 -10.65 -4.20
N PRO A 112 6.05 -11.04 -3.75
CA PRO A 112 6.31 -11.35 -2.34
C PRO A 112 6.04 -10.19 -1.37
N VAL A 113 6.09 -8.94 -1.85
CA VAL A 113 5.90 -7.76 -0.99
C VAL A 113 4.51 -7.72 -0.33
N TYR A 114 3.47 -8.18 -1.02
CA TYR A 114 2.11 -8.21 -0.49
C TYR A 114 1.94 -9.30 0.56
N ARG A 115 2.47 -10.50 0.29
CA ARG A 115 2.49 -11.60 1.26
C ARG A 115 3.26 -11.19 2.52
N ALA A 116 4.34 -10.44 2.38
CA ALA A 116 5.16 -10.00 3.52
C ALA A 116 4.40 -9.10 4.51
N VAL A 117 3.37 -8.35 4.06
CA VAL A 117 2.48 -7.61 4.97
C VAL A 117 1.66 -8.56 5.84
N TYR A 118 1.09 -9.62 5.24
CA TYR A 118 0.34 -10.64 5.97
C TYR A 118 1.20 -11.35 7.02
N ASP A 119 2.41 -11.74 6.62
CA ASP A 119 3.38 -12.40 7.48
C ASP A 119 3.82 -11.48 8.61
N THR A 120 3.97 -10.17 8.33
CA THR A 120 4.33 -9.18 9.36
C THR A 120 3.24 -9.06 10.41
N VAL A 121 1.95 -8.98 10.05
CA VAL A 121 0.85 -8.94 11.02
C VAL A 121 0.78 -10.22 11.85
N ARG A 122 0.96 -11.39 11.22
CA ARG A 122 1.06 -12.67 11.94
C ARG A 122 2.20 -12.67 12.95
N ASP A 123 3.38 -12.21 12.56
CA ASP A 123 4.58 -12.15 13.40
C ASP A 123 4.40 -11.21 14.60
N ILE A 124 3.77 -10.04 14.40
CA ILE A 124 3.47 -9.07 15.46
C ILE A 124 2.61 -9.74 16.53
N ASN A 125 1.57 -10.44 16.12
CA ASN A 125 0.66 -11.15 17.02
C ASN A 125 1.35 -12.33 17.72
N ALA A 126 2.15 -13.11 17.01
CA ALA A 126 2.88 -14.23 17.58
C ALA A 126 3.94 -13.80 18.62
N LYS A 127 4.53 -12.63 18.43
CA LYS A 127 5.51 -12.03 19.35
C LYS A 127 4.89 -11.21 20.45
N HIS A 128 3.55 -11.05 20.48
CA HIS A 128 2.83 -10.20 21.43
C HIS A 128 3.43 -8.79 21.50
N LEU A 129 3.73 -8.20 20.33
CA LEU A 129 4.38 -6.89 20.25
C LEU A 129 3.51 -5.78 20.86
N CYS A 130 2.19 -5.91 20.74
CA CYS A 130 1.19 -4.99 21.30
C CYS A 130 0.34 -5.66 22.37
N PRO A 131 -0.31 -4.89 23.29
CA PRO A 131 -1.20 -5.43 24.31
C PRO A 131 -2.48 -6.04 23.73
N HIS A 132 -2.85 -5.70 22.51
CA HIS A 132 -3.97 -6.24 21.75
C HIS A 132 -3.48 -6.97 20.49
N ARG A 133 -4.36 -7.73 19.87
CA ARG A 133 -4.08 -8.33 18.56
C ARG A 133 -4.39 -7.34 17.46
N VAL A 134 -3.49 -7.24 16.50
CA VAL A 134 -3.70 -6.48 15.26
C VAL A 134 -4.37 -7.40 14.24
N ARG A 135 -5.50 -6.99 13.67
CA ARG A 135 -6.20 -7.75 12.64
C ARG A 135 -5.66 -7.40 11.26
N LEU A 136 -5.71 -8.35 10.34
CA LEU A 136 -5.55 -8.11 8.91
C LEU A 136 -6.94 -8.06 8.29
N VAL A 137 -7.34 -6.91 7.75
CA VAL A 137 -8.63 -6.71 7.09
C VAL A 137 -8.44 -6.75 5.58
N LEU A 138 -9.07 -7.72 4.93
CA LEU A 138 -9.08 -7.82 3.47
C LEU A 138 -10.15 -6.88 2.93
N ALA A 139 -9.75 -5.80 2.24
CA ALA A 139 -10.67 -4.70 1.94
C ALA A 139 -11.30 -4.76 0.55
N ASP A 140 -10.71 -5.50 -0.41
CA ASP A 140 -11.23 -5.55 -1.78
C ASP A 140 -12.59 -6.29 -1.87
N ALA A 141 -13.27 -6.11 -2.98
CA ALA A 141 -14.61 -6.64 -3.24
C ALA A 141 -14.73 -8.16 -2.94
N PRO A 142 -15.87 -8.63 -2.39
CA PRO A 142 -16.07 -10.03 -1.98
C PRO A 142 -16.35 -10.96 -3.15
N LEU A 143 -15.49 -10.97 -4.15
CA LEU A 143 -15.61 -11.71 -5.39
C LEU A 143 -15.48 -13.22 -5.18
N ASP A 144 -16.38 -14.00 -5.78
CA ASP A 144 -16.34 -15.46 -5.84
C ASP A 144 -16.13 -15.94 -7.27
N TRP A 145 -14.88 -16.16 -7.65
CA TRP A 145 -14.54 -16.61 -9.02
C TRP A 145 -15.19 -17.92 -9.43
N SER A 146 -15.63 -18.76 -8.50
CA SER A 146 -16.36 -19.99 -8.81
C SER A 146 -17.76 -19.74 -9.40
N LYS A 147 -18.29 -18.52 -9.16
CA LYS A 147 -19.60 -18.08 -9.65
C LYS A 147 -19.50 -17.16 -10.87
N VAL A 148 -18.27 -16.81 -11.29
CA VAL A 148 -18.04 -15.92 -12.42
C VAL A 148 -17.80 -16.75 -13.67
N GLY A 149 -18.76 -16.75 -14.58
CA GLY A 149 -18.67 -17.41 -15.89
C GLY A 149 -18.55 -16.44 -17.06
N THR A 150 -18.97 -15.19 -16.87
CA THR A 150 -19.03 -14.16 -17.91
C THR A 150 -18.58 -12.79 -17.40
N ALA A 151 -18.34 -11.84 -18.30
CA ALA A 151 -18.07 -10.45 -17.95
C ALA A 151 -19.19 -9.81 -17.11
N LYS A 152 -20.45 -10.15 -17.41
CA LYS A 152 -21.61 -9.64 -16.68
C LYS A 152 -21.60 -10.01 -15.19
N ASP A 153 -21.04 -11.17 -14.85
CA ASP A 153 -20.96 -11.63 -13.47
C ASP A 153 -19.90 -10.83 -12.66
N LEU A 154 -19.01 -10.08 -13.35
CA LEU A 154 -18.04 -9.19 -12.73
C LEU A 154 -18.60 -7.78 -12.46
N GLU A 155 -19.63 -7.34 -13.17
CA GLU A 155 -20.17 -5.98 -13.05
C GLU A 155 -20.47 -5.56 -11.59
N PRO A 156 -21.06 -6.42 -10.72
CA PRO A 156 -21.31 -6.06 -9.31
C PRO A 156 -20.05 -5.79 -8.48
N PHE A 157 -18.88 -6.20 -8.97
CA PHE A 157 -17.60 -6.07 -8.30
C PHE A 157 -16.67 -5.07 -8.98
N ALA A 158 -17.15 -4.34 -9.99
CA ALA A 158 -16.36 -3.38 -10.75
C ALA A 158 -16.00 -2.14 -9.92
N ASP A 159 -16.91 -1.69 -9.07
CA ASP A 159 -16.68 -0.56 -8.16
C ASP A 159 -15.93 -1.04 -6.89
N ARG A 160 -14.62 -1.21 -7.04
CA ARG A 160 -13.73 -1.63 -5.97
C ARG A 160 -13.56 -0.55 -4.89
N ASP A 161 -13.60 0.71 -5.30
CA ASP A 161 -13.46 1.85 -4.40
C ASP A 161 -14.60 1.90 -3.37
N THR A 162 -15.84 1.77 -3.83
CA THR A 162 -16.99 1.66 -2.93
C THR A 162 -16.91 0.41 -2.06
N ALA A 163 -16.51 -0.74 -2.61
CA ALA A 163 -16.37 -1.98 -1.85
C ALA A 163 -15.32 -1.87 -0.72
N MET A 164 -14.19 -1.23 -0.99
CA MET A 164 -13.16 -0.95 0.03
C MET A 164 -13.68 0.02 1.09
N ALA A 165 -14.34 1.10 0.68
CA ALA A 165 -14.93 2.06 1.62
C ALA A 165 -15.99 1.41 2.52
N ASP A 166 -16.87 0.56 1.97
CA ASP A 166 -17.89 -0.19 2.74
C ASP A 166 -17.24 -1.14 3.75
N THR A 167 -16.12 -1.76 3.35
CA THR A 167 -15.37 -2.63 4.26
C THR A 167 -14.73 -1.82 5.39
N MET A 168 -14.11 -0.67 5.09
CA MET A 168 -13.54 0.23 6.10
C MET A 168 -14.61 0.78 7.04
N GLU A 169 -15.78 1.14 6.52
CA GLU A 169 -16.90 1.58 7.36
C GLU A 169 -17.34 0.48 8.34
N ARG A 170 -17.59 -0.73 7.82
CA ARG A 170 -18.10 -1.85 8.61
C ARG A 170 -17.08 -2.40 9.61
N GLU A 171 -15.82 -2.56 9.18
CA GLU A 171 -14.80 -3.29 9.95
C GLU A 171 -13.98 -2.37 10.86
N VAL A 172 -13.90 -1.07 10.57
CA VAL A 172 -13.05 -0.12 11.29
C VAL A 172 -13.88 1.00 11.91
N ILE A 173 -14.52 1.86 11.10
CA ILE A 173 -15.13 3.10 11.59
C ILE A 173 -16.31 2.79 12.52
N ALA A 174 -17.22 1.91 12.12
CA ALA A 174 -18.37 1.52 12.93
C ALA A 174 -17.99 0.78 14.23
N ARG A 175 -16.77 0.26 14.32
CA ARG A 175 -16.23 -0.39 15.53
C ARG A 175 -15.43 0.56 16.40
N HIS A 176 -15.26 1.81 15.99
CA HIS A 176 -14.39 2.80 16.64
C HIS A 176 -12.92 2.33 16.72
N HIS A 177 -12.47 1.58 15.73
CA HIS A 177 -11.10 1.11 15.61
C HIS A 177 -10.24 2.17 14.93
N HIS A 178 -8.92 2.07 15.14
CA HIS A 178 -7.91 2.75 14.32
C HIS A 178 -7.29 1.78 13.33
N ALA A 179 -7.04 2.24 12.10
CA ALA A 179 -6.47 1.39 11.06
C ALA A 179 -5.39 2.07 10.23
N LEU A 180 -4.46 1.22 9.75
CA LEU A 180 -3.68 1.50 8.54
C LEU A 180 -4.41 0.89 7.35
N LEU A 181 -4.72 1.68 6.33
CA LEU A 181 -5.23 1.19 5.05
C LEU A 181 -4.13 1.31 3.99
N ILE A 182 -3.79 0.20 3.33
CA ILE A 182 -2.78 0.16 2.26
C ILE A 182 -3.49 -0.09 0.94
N THR A 183 -3.38 0.85 0.01
CA THR A 183 -4.00 0.78 -1.32
C THR A 183 -3.04 1.29 -2.39
N GLY A 184 -3.38 1.08 -3.66
CA GLY A 184 -2.77 1.85 -4.73
C GLY A 184 -3.05 3.34 -4.57
N GLU A 185 -2.15 4.18 -5.08
CA GLU A 185 -2.19 5.64 -4.89
C GLU A 185 -3.50 6.27 -5.33
N PHE A 186 -4.10 5.83 -6.45
CA PHE A 186 -5.36 6.38 -6.94
C PHE A 186 -6.50 6.27 -5.94
N HIS A 187 -6.54 5.17 -5.18
CA HIS A 187 -7.56 4.96 -4.16
C HIS A 187 -7.38 5.87 -2.94
N ALA A 188 -6.21 6.49 -2.79
CA ALA A 188 -5.88 7.40 -1.70
C ALA A 188 -6.15 8.89 -2.04
N GLU A 189 -6.51 9.22 -3.27
CA GLU A 189 -6.80 10.58 -3.69
C GLU A 189 -8.20 11.02 -3.21
N LYS A 190 -8.26 12.12 -2.44
CA LYS A 190 -9.52 12.73 -1.94
C LYS A 190 -10.21 13.61 -2.96
N LYS A 191 -9.55 13.93 -4.08
CA LYS A 191 -10.07 14.77 -5.15
C LYS A 191 -9.49 14.36 -6.49
N THR A 192 -10.34 14.18 -7.49
CA THR A 192 -9.95 13.83 -8.87
C THR A 192 -10.70 14.72 -9.87
N ASN A 193 -10.20 14.81 -11.11
CA ASN A 193 -10.87 15.54 -12.19
C ASN A 193 -12.05 14.76 -12.79
N ASP A 194 -12.10 13.48 -12.59
CA ASP A 194 -13.04 12.59 -13.27
C ASP A 194 -13.91 11.84 -12.26
N GLU A 195 -14.98 12.51 -11.83
CA GLU A 195 -16.01 11.88 -11.00
C GLU A 195 -16.93 10.96 -11.84
N ALA A 196 -16.84 11.00 -13.17
CA ALA A 196 -17.62 10.13 -14.04
C ALA A 196 -17.19 8.66 -13.92
N ASP A 197 -15.92 8.42 -13.57
CA ASP A 197 -15.38 7.07 -13.32
C ASP A 197 -15.68 6.53 -11.89
N GLY A 198 -16.50 7.27 -11.12
CA GLY A 198 -16.82 6.93 -9.74
C GLY A 198 -15.89 7.62 -8.71
N LEU A 199 -16.24 7.48 -7.44
CA LEU A 199 -15.47 8.05 -6.35
C LEU A 199 -14.34 7.12 -5.95
N ARG A 200 -13.19 7.69 -5.60
CA ARG A 200 -12.09 6.93 -4.98
C ARG A 200 -12.44 6.50 -3.54
N THR A 201 -11.75 5.50 -3.03
CA THR A 201 -11.94 5.00 -1.65
C THR A 201 -11.80 6.15 -0.63
N ALA A 202 -10.75 6.97 -0.76
CA ALA A 202 -10.53 8.13 0.11
C ALA A 202 -11.67 9.17 0.00
N GLN A 203 -12.15 9.45 -1.21
CA GLN A 203 -13.29 10.36 -1.43
C GLN A 203 -14.57 9.82 -0.78
N THR A 204 -14.82 8.52 -0.94
CA THR A 204 -16.02 7.88 -0.40
C THR A 204 -16.01 7.89 1.12
N ILE A 205 -14.89 7.55 1.75
CA ILE A 205 -14.73 7.60 3.21
C ILE A 205 -14.90 9.02 3.71
N GLU A 206 -14.23 10.01 3.10
CA GLU A 206 -14.28 11.41 3.53
C GLU A 206 -15.69 12.01 3.39
N ARG A 207 -16.44 11.66 2.33
CA ARG A 207 -17.83 12.12 2.16
C ARG A 207 -18.78 11.52 3.20
N ARG A 208 -18.58 10.26 3.60
CA ARG A 208 -19.45 9.58 4.58
C ARG A 208 -19.06 9.91 6.02
N HIS A 209 -17.78 10.06 6.27
CA HIS A 209 -17.18 10.25 7.59
C HIS A 209 -16.12 11.36 7.55
N PRO A 210 -16.54 12.65 7.43
CA PRO A 210 -15.60 13.78 7.33
C PRO A 210 -14.58 13.79 8.48
N GLY A 211 -13.29 13.86 8.15
CA GLY A 211 -12.20 13.89 9.10
C GLY A 211 -11.82 12.52 9.69
N ALA A 212 -12.43 11.42 9.26
CA ALA A 212 -12.03 10.08 9.71
C ALA A 212 -10.73 9.58 9.07
N LEU A 213 -10.36 10.13 7.89
CA LEU A 213 -9.26 9.64 7.08
C LEU A 213 -8.13 10.67 6.96
N PHE A 214 -6.89 10.23 7.19
CA PHE A 214 -5.66 10.92 6.79
C PHE A 214 -5.02 10.18 5.61
N SER A 215 -5.00 10.80 4.44
CA SER A 215 -4.53 10.20 3.20
C SER A 215 -3.10 10.62 2.87
N ILE A 216 -2.27 9.65 2.50
CA ILE A 216 -0.85 9.82 2.15
C ILE A 216 -0.60 9.15 0.79
N VAL A 217 0.13 9.82 -0.11
CA VAL A 217 0.67 9.19 -1.31
C VAL A 217 2.20 9.20 -1.31
N THR A 218 2.81 8.31 -2.07
CA THR A 218 4.26 8.21 -2.17
C THR A 218 4.84 9.14 -3.22
N VAL A 219 6.05 9.65 -2.95
CA VAL A 219 6.86 10.40 -3.92
C VAL A 219 7.90 9.43 -4.48
N PRO A 220 7.81 9.05 -5.78
CA PRO A 220 8.56 7.90 -6.32
C PRO A 220 10.01 8.20 -6.67
N SER A 221 10.41 9.47 -6.76
CA SER A 221 11.74 9.81 -7.26
C SER A 221 12.48 10.82 -6.38
N PRO A 222 13.83 10.73 -6.31
CA PRO A 222 14.66 11.72 -5.63
C PRO A 222 14.45 13.14 -6.16
N ALA A 223 14.28 13.31 -7.48
CA ALA A 223 14.07 14.62 -8.08
C ALA A 223 12.74 15.26 -7.64
N ALA A 224 11.65 14.47 -7.54
CA ALA A 224 10.39 14.96 -7.00
C ALA A 224 10.51 15.31 -5.51
N ALA A 225 11.20 14.47 -4.74
CA ALA A 225 11.43 14.72 -3.33
C ALA A 225 12.23 16.01 -3.08
N GLU A 226 13.26 16.26 -3.88
CA GLU A 226 14.03 17.50 -3.83
C GLU A 226 13.18 18.71 -4.18
N ALA A 227 12.38 18.64 -5.26
CA ALA A 227 11.48 19.72 -5.70
C ALA A 227 10.38 20.04 -4.68
N LEU A 228 10.02 19.06 -3.83
CA LEU A 228 9.04 19.19 -2.75
C LEU A 228 9.70 19.43 -1.38
N HIS A 229 11.00 19.73 -1.36
CA HIS A 229 11.79 19.97 -0.16
C HIS A 229 11.63 18.88 0.90
N MET A 230 11.58 17.60 0.46
CA MET A 230 11.55 16.45 1.37
C MET A 230 12.91 16.26 2.03
N GLY A 231 12.91 15.76 3.26
CA GLY A 231 14.14 15.34 3.94
C GLY A 231 14.74 14.05 3.37
N PRO A 232 15.84 13.56 3.96
CA PRO A 232 16.36 12.23 3.61
C PRO A 232 15.34 11.12 3.84
N ALA A 233 15.37 10.10 2.98
CA ALA A 233 14.47 8.96 3.11
C ALA A 233 14.77 8.11 4.38
N PRO A 234 13.72 7.58 5.06
CA PRO A 234 12.33 7.88 4.85
C PRO A 234 11.97 9.25 5.45
N SER A 235 11.15 10.03 4.73
CA SER A 235 10.63 11.31 5.22
C SER A 235 9.16 11.47 4.87
N PHE A 236 8.43 12.07 5.80
CA PHE A 236 7.01 12.38 5.67
C PHE A 236 6.80 13.89 5.80
N LYS A 237 5.85 14.43 5.04
CA LYS A 237 5.45 15.84 5.15
C LYS A 237 3.92 15.93 5.06
N ALA A 238 3.28 16.47 6.11
CA ALA A 238 1.86 16.82 6.05
C ALA A 238 1.67 17.99 5.10
N ALA A 239 0.57 17.99 4.34
CA ALA A 239 0.28 19.05 3.37
C ALA A 239 -0.21 20.31 4.07
N ARG A 240 -1.23 20.20 4.90
CA ARG A 240 -1.89 21.34 5.55
C ARG A 240 -0.91 22.15 6.42
N GLY A 241 -0.85 23.45 6.17
CA GLY A 241 0.02 24.38 6.91
C GLY A 241 1.50 24.29 6.57
N SER A 242 1.88 23.53 5.54
CA SER A 242 3.26 23.41 5.08
C SER A 242 3.49 24.12 3.73
N ASP A 243 4.75 24.16 3.31
CA ASP A 243 5.18 24.76 2.05
C ASP A 243 4.67 24.01 0.80
N ILE A 244 4.15 22.78 0.96
CA ILE A 244 3.63 21.98 -0.15
C ILE A 244 2.10 22.06 -0.30
N GLU A 245 1.38 22.66 0.62
CA GLU A 245 -0.09 22.68 0.62
C GLU A 245 -0.67 23.18 -0.71
N HIS A 246 -0.07 24.25 -1.25
CA HIS A 246 -0.53 24.90 -2.48
C HIS A 246 0.32 24.54 -3.71
N VAL A 247 1.24 23.60 -3.58
CA VAL A 247 2.03 23.10 -4.72
C VAL A 247 1.15 22.18 -5.56
N SER A 248 1.30 22.25 -6.89
CA SER A 248 0.57 21.36 -7.81
C SER A 248 0.80 19.89 -7.47
N PHE A 249 -0.27 19.12 -7.37
CA PHE A 249 -0.20 17.67 -7.12
C PHE A 249 0.63 16.93 -8.19
N ALA A 250 0.64 17.42 -9.44
CA ALA A 250 1.46 16.85 -10.49
C ALA A 250 2.96 16.83 -10.17
N MET A 251 3.44 17.67 -9.24
CA MET A 251 4.84 17.68 -8.79
C MET A 251 5.22 16.44 -7.97
N THR A 252 4.26 15.71 -7.44
CA THR A 252 4.53 14.44 -6.75
C THR A 252 5.02 13.36 -7.72
N LYS A 253 4.67 13.48 -9.01
CA LYS A 253 4.93 12.47 -10.06
C LYS A 253 5.43 13.12 -11.36
N PRO A 254 6.58 13.79 -11.34
CA PRO A 254 7.13 14.40 -12.54
C PRO A 254 7.48 13.33 -13.59
N GLY A 255 6.94 13.46 -14.80
CA GLY A 255 7.24 12.55 -15.91
C GLY A 255 6.27 11.38 -16.09
N TRP A 256 5.18 11.34 -15.36
CA TRP A 256 4.09 10.40 -15.65
C TRP A 256 3.51 10.68 -17.05
N THR A 257 3.70 9.71 -17.94
CA THR A 257 3.28 9.79 -19.35
C THR A 257 1.85 9.29 -19.53
N ALA A 258 1.28 9.61 -20.69
CA ALA A 258 -0.13 9.47 -21.08
C ALA A 258 -0.75 8.06 -21.05
N SER A 259 -0.09 7.04 -20.55
CA SER A 259 -0.66 5.69 -20.39
C SER A 259 -1.39 5.49 -19.05
N GLN A 260 -1.35 6.49 -18.19
CA GLN A 260 -2.09 6.53 -16.92
C GLN A 260 -2.91 7.81 -16.88
N PRO A 261 -4.10 7.83 -16.23
CA PRO A 261 -4.90 9.04 -16.15
C PRO A 261 -3.99 10.17 -15.64
N PRO A 262 -4.00 11.34 -16.30
CA PRO A 262 -3.13 12.43 -15.90
C PRO A 262 -3.42 12.79 -14.45
N ALA A 263 -2.35 12.93 -13.66
CA ALA A 263 -2.46 13.55 -12.35
C ALA A 263 -3.25 14.85 -12.51
N PRO A 264 -4.22 15.16 -11.65
CA PRO A 264 -5.06 16.34 -11.79
C PRO A 264 -4.18 17.59 -11.81
N LYS A 265 -3.91 18.11 -13.01
CA LYS A 265 -3.01 19.27 -13.21
C LYS A 265 -3.51 20.54 -12.54
N SER A 266 -4.80 20.57 -12.21
CA SER A 266 -5.48 21.74 -11.65
C SER A 266 -5.55 21.74 -10.13
N PHE A 267 -5.18 20.64 -9.43
CA PHE A 267 -5.30 20.56 -7.97
C PHE A 267 -3.95 20.68 -7.30
N THR A 268 -3.98 21.18 -6.06
CA THR A 268 -2.82 21.25 -5.17
C THR A 268 -2.68 19.96 -4.35
N ILE A 269 -1.51 19.75 -3.77
CA ILE A 269 -1.25 18.59 -2.90
C ILE A 269 -2.27 18.57 -1.76
N GLY A 270 -2.49 19.71 -1.07
CA GLY A 270 -3.42 19.79 0.05
C GLY A 270 -4.89 19.60 -0.30
N GLU A 271 -5.26 19.73 -1.60
CA GLU A 271 -6.62 19.39 -2.07
C GLU A 271 -6.79 17.89 -2.34
N VAL A 272 -5.73 17.21 -2.72
CA VAL A 272 -5.79 15.80 -3.16
C VAL A 272 -5.47 14.82 -2.03
N VAL A 273 -4.47 15.15 -1.19
CA VAL A 273 -4.02 14.30 -0.08
C VAL A 273 -3.66 15.12 1.16
N ASP A 274 -3.61 14.48 2.32
CA ASP A 274 -3.22 15.14 3.58
C ASP A 274 -1.71 15.14 3.81
N GLY A 275 -0.98 14.27 3.11
CA GLY A 275 0.48 14.19 3.24
C GLY A 275 1.14 13.42 2.11
N ILE A 276 2.46 13.57 2.05
CA ILE A 276 3.32 12.86 1.11
C ILE A 276 4.44 12.13 1.85
N LEU A 277 4.84 10.97 1.31
CA LEU A 277 5.86 10.10 1.88
C LEU A 277 6.94 9.81 0.84
N TYR A 278 8.21 10.07 1.17
CA TYR A 278 9.36 9.70 0.35
C TYR A 278 10.16 8.58 1.03
N VAL A 279 10.41 7.49 0.33
CA VAL A 279 11.07 6.29 0.84
C VAL A 279 12.41 5.96 0.13
N GLY A 280 12.94 6.87 -0.66
CA GLY A 280 14.27 6.72 -1.28
C GLY A 280 14.26 6.30 -2.75
N GLY A 281 13.12 6.42 -3.42
CA GLY A 281 12.95 6.05 -4.82
C GLY A 281 11.96 4.91 -4.99
N ASP A 282 11.93 4.33 -6.17
CA ASP A 282 11.04 3.22 -6.51
C ASP A 282 11.78 2.16 -7.33
N SER A 283 11.66 0.90 -6.92
CA SER A 283 12.11 -0.29 -7.63
C SER A 283 11.03 -1.34 -7.55
N SER A 284 10.44 -1.67 -8.70
CA SER A 284 9.38 -2.66 -8.76
C SER A 284 9.92 -4.08 -8.60
N LEU A 285 9.34 -4.84 -7.69
CA LEU A 285 9.60 -6.27 -7.53
C LEU A 285 8.52 -7.08 -8.27
N PHE A 286 8.94 -7.85 -9.25
CA PHE A 286 8.02 -8.71 -10.00
C PHE A 286 7.91 -10.09 -9.36
N PRO A 287 6.77 -10.79 -9.55
CA PRO A 287 6.64 -12.17 -9.07
C PRO A 287 7.60 -13.10 -9.80
N SER A 288 8.03 -14.17 -9.11
CA SER A 288 8.78 -15.23 -9.79
C SER A 288 7.90 -15.90 -10.85
N PRO A 289 8.33 -15.97 -12.11
CA PRO A 289 7.56 -16.63 -13.17
C PRO A 289 7.23 -18.09 -12.89
N GLN A 290 8.00 -18.78 -12.03
CA GLN A 290 7.76 -20.18 -11.63
C GLN A 290 6.38 -20.41 -10.98
N ILE A 291 5.77 -19.37 -10.36
CA ILE A 291 4.42 -19.50 -9.80
C ILE A 291 3.36 -19.80 -10.87
N TYR A 292 3.63 -19.44 -12.12
CA TYR A 292 2.72 -19.67 -13.25
C TYR A 292 2.91 -21.03 -13.91
N LEU A 293 3.87 -21.83 -13.43
CA LEU A 293 4.07 -23.23 -13.87
C LEU A 293 3.07 -24.20 -13.23
N ASP A 294 2.41 -23.82 -12.16
CA ASP A 294 1.28 -24.59 -11.61
C ASP A 294 0.16 -24.67 -12.67
N PRO A 295 -0.13 -25.85 -13.23
CA PRO A 295 -1.06 -26.00 -14.34
C PRO A 295 -2.52 -25.67 -13.94
N VAL A 296 -2.88 -25.87 -12.69
CA VAL A 296 -4.22 -25.55 -12.16
C VAL A 296 -4.38 -24.03 -12.09
N TYR A 297 -3.40 -23.36 -11.52
CA TYR A 297 -3.41 -21.90 -11.40
C TYR A 297 -3.32 -21.23 -12.78
N ALA A 298 -2.42 -21.66 -13.65
CA ALA A 298 -2.29 -21.10 -15.00
C ALA A 298 -3.58 -21.26 -15.83
N LYS A 299 -4.27 -22.42 -15.73
CA LYS A 299 -5.56 -22.65 -16.39
C LYS A 299 -6.62 -21.67 -15.87
N GLU A 300 -6.68 -21.51 -14.56
CA GLU A 300 -7.67 -20.59 -13.94
C GLU A 300 -7.37 -19.13 -14.29
N LEU A 301 -6.10 -18.72 -14.30
CA LEU A 301 -5.72 -17.37 -14.73
C LEU A 301 -6.15 -17.07 -16.16
N ARG A 302 -5.96 -18.02 -17.10
CA ARG A 302 -6.42 -17.85 -18.49
C ARG A 302 -7.94 -17.69 -18.56
N ARG A 303 -8.68 -18.47 -17.77
CA ARG A 303 -10.15 -18.36 -17.70
C ARG A 303 -10.56 -16.96 -17.22
N ARG A 304 -9.96 -16.48 -16.12
CA ARG A 304 -10.22 -15.13 -15.57
C ARG A 304 -9.82 -14.03 -16.56
N ALA A 305 -8.65 -14.17 -17.17
CA ALA A 305 -8.15 -13.23 -18.16
C ALA A 305 -9.07 -13.12 -19.38
N ALA A 306 -9.64 -14.23 -19.87
CA ALA A 306 -10.61 -14.23 -20.97
C ALA A 306 -11.90 -13.49 -20.59
N ILE A 307 -12.39 -13.64 -19.38
CA ILE A 307 -13.57 -12.93 -18.88
C ILE A 307 -13.29 -11.43 -18.74
N ILE A 308 -12.14 -11.05 -18.17
CA ILE A 308 -11.71 -9.65 -18.02
C ILE A 308 -11.55 -9.00 -19.42
N ARG A 309 -10.95 -9.71 -20.38
CA ARG A 309 -10.84 -9.26 -21.77
C ARG A 309 -12.21 -8.92 -22.37
N ALA A 310 -13.20 -9.75 -22.13
CA ALA A 310 -14.56 -9.51 -22.62
C ALA A 310 -15.20 -8.24 -22.03
N MET A 311 -14.78 -7.83 -20.83
CA MET A 311 -15.25 -6.61 -20.15
C MET A 311 -14.45 -5.36 -20.58
N THR A 312 -13.12 -5.47 -20.68
CA THR A 312 -12.22 -4.32 -20.83
C THR A 312 -11.62 -4.16 -22.23
N GLY A 313 -11.70 -5.19 -23.07
CA GLY A 313 -10.99 -5.26 -24.35
C GLY A 313 -9.48 -5.55 -24.24
N GLN A 314 -8.89 -5.58 -23.05
CA GLN A 314 -7.46 -5.81 -22.86
C GLN A 314 -7.11 -7.30 -22.89
N ASP A 315 -6.10 -7.69 -23.65
CA ASP A 315 -5.69 -9.09 -23.80
C ASP A 315 -4.76 -9.58 -22.69
N PHE A 316 -5.33 -9.83 -21.52
CA PHE A 316 -4.60 -10.43 -20.41
C PHE A 316 -4.29 -11.92 -20.61
N VAL A 317 -4.92 -12.62 -21.59
CA VAL A 317 -4.61 -14.03 -21.88
C VAL A 317 -3.19 -14.14 -22.43
N ALA A 318 -2.82 -13.25 -23.37
CA ALA A 318 -1.46 -13.19 -23.90
C ALA A 318 -0.42 -12.93 -22.78
N VAL A 319 -0.74 -12.04 -21.84
CA VAL A 319 0.14 -11.78 -20.67
C VAL A 319 0.35 -13.04 -19.83
N VAL A 320 -0.71 -13.82 -19.57
CA VAL A 320 -0.59 -15.09 -18.82
C VAL A 320 0.26 -16.10 -19.58
N ASP A 321 0.10 -16.18 -20.91
CA ASP A 321 0.88 -17.10 -21.74
C ASP A 321 2.37 -16.73 -21.77
N ASP A 322 2.69 -15.44 -21.83
CA ASP A 322 4.07 -14.94 -21.75
C ASP A 322 4.70 -15.24 -20.41
N LEU A 323 3.97 -15.05 -19.30
CA LEU A 323 4.45 -15.39 -17.95
C LEU A 323 4.71 -16.89 -17.77
N VAL A 324 3.85 -17.75 -18.32
CA VAL A 324 4.05 -19.21 -18.30
C VAL A 324 5.27 -19.59 -19.14
N LYS A 325 5.46 -18.97 -20.31
CA LYS A 325 6.63 -19.20 -21.16
C LYS A 325 7.91 -18.77 -20.44
N GLU A 326 7.94 -17.59 -19.87
CA GLU A 326 9.08 -17.08 -19.10
C GLU A 326 9.45 -18.02 -17.95
N GLY A 327 8.43 -18.52 -17.20
CA GLY A 327 8.65 -19.49 -16.13
C GLY A 327 9.33 -20.77 -16.63
N ARG A 328 8.90 -21.29 -17.78
CA ARG A 328 9.52 -22.48 -18.39
C ARG A 328 10.95 -22.22 -18.86
N ASP A 329 11.20 -21.07 -19.49
CA ASP A 329 12.53 -20.69 -19.96
C ASP A 329 13.51 -20.57 -18.78
N GLN A 330 13.08 -19.98 -17.66
CA GLN A 330 13.88 -19.87 -16.44
C GLN A 330 14.10 -21.25 -15.77
N ASP A 331 13.08 -22.11 -15.74
CA ASP A 331 13.21 -23.47 -15.18
C ASP A 331 14.19 -24.31 -16.02
N ALA A 332 14.11 -24.22 -17.35
CA ALA A 332 15.04 -24.92 -18.25
C ALA A 332 16.50 -24.44 -18.10
N LEU A 333 16.71 -23.16 -17.79
CA LEU A 333 18.05 -22.61 -17.50
C LEU A 333 18.58 -23.08 -16.15
N ALA A 334 17.70 -23.21 -15.14
CA ALA A 334 18.07 -23.68 -13.81
C ALA A 334 18.30 -25.20 -13.77
N ASN A 335 17.57 -25.96 -14.61
CA ASN A 335 17.57 -27.44 -14.69
C ASN A 335 17.80 -27.88 -16.15
N PRO A 336 18.99 -27.66 -16.73
CA PRO A 336 19.25 -28.04 -18.12
C PRO A 336 19.07 -29.54 -18.33
N PRO A 337 18.50 -29.99 -19.47
CA PRO A 337 18.36 -31.39 -19.76
C PRO A 337 19.75 -32.06 -19.80
N PRO A 338 19.86 -33.36 -19.42
CA PRO A 338 21.12 -34.07 -19.45
C PRO A 338 21.70 -34.04 -20.89
N VAL A 339 23.00 -33.74 -21.01
CA VAL A 339 23.68 -33.73 -22.31
C VAL A 339 23.62 -35.15 -22.86
N PRO A 340 23.11 -35.37 -24.08
CA PRO A 340 23.16 -36.71 -24.69
C PRO A 340 24.61 -37.14 -24.84
N HIS A 341 24.94 -38.35 -24.33
CA HIS A 341 26.29 -38.98 -24.47
C HIS A 341 26.49 -39.52 -25.85
#